data_409d79eadba0fbd032d87a747e73a06f
#
_entry.id   409d79eadba0fbd032d87a747e73a06f
#
_cell.length_a   1.000
_cell.length_b   1.000
_cell.length_c   1.000
_cell.angle_alpha   90.00
_cell.angle_beta   90.00
_cell.angle_gamma   90.00
#
_symmetry.space_group_name_H-M   'P 1'
#
loop_
_entity.id
_entity.type
_entity.pdbx_description
1 polymer ?
#
loop_
_entity_poly.entity_id
_entity_poly.type
_entity_poly.pdbx_seq_one_letter_code
_entity_poly.pdbx_strand_id
1 'polypeptide(L)'
;MLKEIQEGYVKSETHKGITTIEFFHPQSNSLPGKILEELAQEIHFAGTHNETNVIVLKSAGEKSFCAGASFDELLQIKNEEEGLKFFSGFAHVINAMRKCPKFIIARVQ
;
A
#
# COMPACT_ATOMS: atom_id res chain seq x y z
N MET A 1 -11.41 8.23 -12.79
CA MET A 1 -10.83 9.33 -12.02
C MET A 1 -11.55 9.62 -10.71
N LEU A 2 -12.84 9.94 -10.75
CA LEU A 2 -13.59 10.19 -9.51
C LEU A 2 -13.58 9.00 -8.56
N LYS A 3 -13.68 7.79 -9.10
CA LYS A 3 -13.66 6.58 -8.29
C LYS A 3 -12.31 6.40 -7.58
N GLU A 4 -11.21 6.66 -8.27
CA GLU A 4 -9.87 6.56 -7.67
C GLU A 4 -9.69 7.57 -6.54
N ILE A 5 -10.21 8.79 -6.71
CA ILE A 5 -10.13 9.81 -5.68
C ILE A 5 -10.95 9.40 -4.46
N GLN A 6 -12.15 8.84 -4.66
CA GLN A 6 -13.05 8.48 -3.57
C GLN A 6 -12.65 7.21 -2.83
N GLU A 7 -12.14 6.22 -3.54
CA GLU A 7 -11.82 4.91 -2.97
C GLU A 7 -10.33 4.72 -2.71
N GLY A 8 -9.51 5.65 -3.17
CA GLY A 8 -8.08 5.51 -3.11
C GLY A 8 -7.54 4.69 -4.27
N TYR A 9 -6.21 4.55 -4.29
CA TYR A 9 -5.55 3.80 -5.37
C TYR A 9 -4.16 3.37 -4.95
N VAL A 10 -3.62 2.40 -5.69
CA VAL A 10 -2.21 2.06 -5.70
C VAL A 10 -1.78 2.05 -7.15
N LYS A 11 -0.69 2.72 -7.47
CA LYS A 11 -0.14 2.69 -8.82
C LYS A 11 1.38 2.63 -8.76
N SER A 12 1.98 2.06 -9.79
CA SER A 12 3.43 1.95 -9.86
C SER A 12 3.93 2.36 -11.23
N GLU A 13 5.17 2.82 -11.25
CA GLU A 13 5.84 3.27 -12.46
C GLU A 13 7.32 2.93 -12.33
N THR A 14 7.88 2.36 -13.39
CA THR A 14 9.31 2.01 -13.41
C THR A 14 10.03 2.88 -14.43
N HIS A 15 11.10 3.53 -13.98
CA HIS A 15 11.90 4.40 -14.83
C HIS A 15 13.37 4.27 -14.42
N LYS A 16 14.22 3.89 -15.36
CA LYS A 16 15.67 3.77 -15.14
C LYS A 16 16.04 2.94 -13.91
N GLY A 17 15.37 1.82 -13.74
CA GLY A 17 15.66 0.90 -12.63
C GLY A 17 14.98 1.25 -11.32
N ILE A 18 14.24 2.33 -11.25
CA ILE A 18 13.53 2.76 -10.05
C ILE A 18 12.04 2.53 -10.24
N THR A 19 11.45 1.70 -9.40
CA THR A 19 10.00 1.53 -9.38
C THR A 19 9.44 2.34 -8.23
N THR A 20 8.60 3.32 -8.58
CA THR A 20 7.90 4.14 -7.59
C THR A 20 6.50 3.58 -7.40
N ILE A 21 6.17 3.19 -6.18
CA ILE A 21 4.83 2.72 -5.82
C ILE A 21 4.17 3.83 -5.02
N GLU A 22 3.06 4.32 -5.52
CA GLU A 22 2.31 5.40 -4.87
C GLU A 22 0.97 4.89 -4.40
N PHE A 23 0.62 5.16 -3.16
CA PHE A 23 -0.70 4.85 -2.62
C PHE A 23 -1.40 6.11 -2.14
N PHE A 24 -2.72 6.05 -2.13
CA PHE A 24 -3.54 7.19 -1.73
C PHE A 24 -4.88 6.71 -1.19
N HIS A 25 -5.35 7.38 -0.15
CA HIS A 25 -6.73 7.27 0.32
C HIS A 25 -7.17 8.63 0.82
N PRO A 26 -8.41 9.07 0.50
CA PRO A 26 -8.84 10.44 0.83
C PRO A 26 -8.93 10.73 2.33
N GLN A 27 -8.98 9.71 3.18
CA GLN A 27 -9.01 9.90 4.64
C GLN A 27 -7.60 9.89 5.21
N SER A 28 -6.78 10.83 4.77
CA SER A 28 -5.39 11.02 5.25
C SER A 28 -4.52 9.78 5.07
N ASN A 29 -4.79 9.00 4.02
CA ASN A 29 -4.08 7.76 3.73
C ASN A 29 -4.22 6.72 4.85
N SER A 30 -5.40 6.66 5.47
CA SER A 30 -5.78 5.48 6.24
C SER A 30 -6.13 4.39 5.24
N LEU A 31 -5.62 3.18 5.46
CA LEU A 31 -5.59 2.16 4.41
C LEU A 31 -6.63 1.06 4.63
N PRO A 32 -7.66 0.98 3.76
CA PRO A 32 -8.59 -0.14 3.80
C PRO A 32 -7.95 -1.41 3.21
N GLY A 33 -8.56 -2.54 3.48
CA GLY A 33 -8.03 -3.85 3.08
C GLY A 33 -7.74 -3.98 1.60
N LYS A 34 -8.57 -3.40 0.75
CA LYS A 34 -8.37 -3.44 -0.70
C LYS A 34 -7.07 -2.76 -1.11
N ILE A 35 -6.79 -1.58 -0.53
CA ILE A 35 -5.55 -0.84 -0.81
C ILE A 35 -4.34 -1.62 -0.28
N LEU A 36 -4.45 -2.19 0.90
CA LEU A 36 -3.38 -3.00 1.47
C LEU A 36 -3.07 -4.22 0.59
N GLU A 37 -4.09 -4.88 0.07
CA GLU A 37 -3.91 -6.01 -0.81
C GLU A 37 -3.20 -5.61 -2.10
N GLU A 38 -3.65 -4.53 -2.74
CA GLU A 38 -3.02 -4.01 -3.94
C GLU A 38 -1.57 -3.59 -3.70
N LEU A 39 -1.32 -2.97 -2.54
CA LEU A 39 0.02 -2.53 -2.17
C LEU A 39 0.96 -3.73 -2.01
N ALA A 40 0.52 -4.78 -1.32
CA ALA A 40 1.31 -5.99 -1.16
C ALA A 40 1.64 -6.63 -2.53
N GLN A 41 0.66 -6.67 -3.43
CA GLN A 41 0.86 -7.20 -4.77
C GLN A 41 1.88 -6.40 -5.57
N GLU A 42 1.79 -5.07 -5.50
CA GLU A 42 2.71 -4.20 -6.24
C GLU A 42 4.16 -4.34 -5.73
N ILE A 43 4.32 -4.48 -4.41
CA ILE A 43 5.65 -4.71 -3.84
C ILE A 43 6.21 -6.04 -4.33
N HIS A 44 5.40 -7.09 -4.35
CA HIS A 44 5.81 -8.39 -4.86
C HIS A 44 6.22 -8.32 -6.33
N PHE A 45 5.41 -7.70 -7.16
CA PHE A 45 5.72 -7.54 -8.58
C PHE A 45 7.02 -6.79 -8.80
N ALA A 46 7.19 -5.67 -8.12
CA ALA A 46 8.41 -4.88 -8.26
C ALA A 46 9.64 -5.67 -7.81
N GLY A 47 9.48 -6.46 -6.75
CA GLY A 47 10.57 -7.29 -6.25
C GLY A 47 11.03 -8.37 -7.22
N THR A 48 10.14 -8.85 -8.09
CA THR A 48 10.45 -9.89 -9.08
C THR A 48 10.71 -9.34 -10.47
N HIS A 49 10.53 -8.05 -10.68
CA HIS A 49 10.68 -7.44 -12.00
C HIS A 49 12.15 -7.17 -12.31
N ASN A 50 12.64 -7.73 -13.41
CA ASN A 50 14.06 -7.67 -13.74
C ASN A 50 14.60 -6.24 -13.94
N GLU A 51 13.77 -5.33 -14.38
CA GLU A 51 14.17 -3.94 -14.63
C GLU A 51 14.16 -3.07 -13.39
N THR A 52 13.68 -3.59 -12.27
CA THR A 52 13.64 -2.85 -11.02
C THR A 52 14.89 -3.12 -10.19
N ASN A 53 15.62 -2.06 -9.85
CA ASN A 53 16.79 -2.16 -8.98
C ASN A 53 16.46 -1.70 -7.55
N VAL A 54 15.62 -0.66 -7.45
CA VAL A 54 15.23 -0.05 -6.17
C VAL A 54 13.75 0.29 -6.23
N ILE A 55 13.07 0.14 -5.11
CA ILE A 55 11.66 0.51 -4.97
C ILE A 55 11.57 1.74 -4.08
N VAL A 56 10.84 2.75 -4.54
CA VAL A 56 10.48 3.92 -3.73
C VAL A 56 9.00 3.82 -3.40
N LEU A 57 8.69 3.82 -2.10
CA LEU A 57 7.32 3.78 -1.63
C LEU A 57 6.92 5.18 -1.16
N LYS A 58 5.86 5.72 -1.74
CA LYS A 58 5.39 7.07 -1.39
C LYS A 58 3.88 7.09 -1.32
N SER A 59 3.33 8.12 -0.71
CA SER A 59 1.89 8.35 -0.73
C SER A 59 1.61 9.70 -1.36
N ALA A 60 0.37 9.85 -1.85
CA ALA A 60 -0.11 11.10 -2.39
C ALA A 60 -0.92 11.85 -1.34
N GLY A 61 -1.29 13.09 -1.66
CA GLY A 61 -2.05 13.94 -0.75
C GLY A 61 -1.16 14.86 0.05
N GLU A 62 -1.79 15.69 0.88
CA GLU A 62 -1.08 16.77 1.57
C GLU A 62 -1.03 16.60 3.08
N LYS A 63 -1.67 15.57 3.64
CA LYS A 63 -1.80 15.45 5.09
C LYS A 63 -0.78 14.52 5.72
N SER A 64 -0.82 13.24 5.40
CA SER A 64 0.08 12.28 6.04
C SER A 64 0.58 11.26 5.04
N PHE A 65 1.70 10.65 5.38
CA PHE A 65 2.21 9.51 4.61
C PHE A 65 1.25 8.33 4.72
N CYS A 66 0.92 7.94 5.94
CA CYS A 66 -0.02 6.84 6.21
C CYS A 66 -0.62 7.06 7.60
N ALA A 67 -1.93 7.12 7.68
CA ALA A 67 -2.63 7.30 8.96
C ALA A 67 -3.03 5.96 9.60
N GLY A 68 -2.55 4.84 9.07
CA GLY A 68 -2.80 3.53 9.63
C GLY A 68 -3.99 2.82 9.00
N ALA A 69 -4.71 2.02 9.78
CA ALA A 69 -5.84 1.26 9.29
C ALA A 69 -7.06 2.15 9.05
N SER A 70 -7.91 1.71 8.12
CA SER A 70 -9.17 2.40 7.87
C SER A 70 -10.10 2.28 9.09
N PHE A 71 -10.42 3.42 9.70
CA PHE A 71 -11.30 3.44 10.85
C PHE A 71 -12.73 3.02 10.47
N ASP A 72 -13.20 3.44 9.30
CA ASP A 72 -14.52 3.04 8.82
C ASP A 72 -14.63 1.53 8.65
N GLU A 73 -13.60 0.90 8.11
CA GLU A 73 -13.57 -0.54 7.94
C GLU A 73 -13.50 -1.25 9.28
N LEU A 74 -12.72 -0.70 10.23
CA LEU A 74 -12.62 -1.24 11.58
C LEU A 74 -13.98 -1.30 12.27
N LEU A 75 -14.79 -0.27 12.10
CA LEU A 75 -16.13 -0.21 12.70
C LEU A 75 -17.10 -1.24 12.12
N GLN A 76 -16.79 -1.82 10.97
CA GLN A 76 -17.65 -2.78 10.31
C GLN A 76 -17.32 -4.23 10.67
N ILE A 77 -16.27 -4.45 11.44
CA ILE A 77 -15.88 -5.79 11.86
C ILE A 77 -16.93 -6.37 12.82
N LYS A 78 -17.49 -7.53 12.49
CA LYS A 78 -18.57 -8.16 13.25
C LYS A 78 -18.16 -9.44 13.97
N ASN A 79 -17.05 -10.05 13.58
CA ASN A 79 -16.62 -11.33 14.15
C ASN A 79 -15.11 -11.49 14.02
N GLU A 80 -14.60 -12.57 14.60
CA GLU A 80 -13.17 -12.84 14.62
C GLU A 80 -12.59 -13.06 13.23
N GLU A 81 -13.34 -13.71 12.34
CA GLU A 81 -12.88 -13.97 10.98
C GLU A 81 -12.67 -12.68 10.21
N GLU A 82 -13.62 -11.76 10.31
CA GLU A 82 -13.50 -10.44 9.67
C GLU A 82 -12.36 -9.64 10.28
N GLY A 83 -12.20 -9.73 11.60
CA GLY A 83 -11.10 -9.05 12.29
C GLY A 83 -9.74 -9.59 11.86
N LEU A 84 -9.61 -10.90 11.74
CA LEU A 84 -8.37 -11.52 11.27
C LEU A 84 -8.03 -11.06 9.86
N LYS A 85 -9.01 -11.06 8.98
CA LYS A 85 -8.82 -10.61 7.59
C LYS A 85 -8.37 -9.16 7.55
N PHE A 86 -9.00 -8.30 8.33
CA PHE A 86 -8.68 -6.88 8.39
C PHE A 86 -7.23 -6.64 8.82
N PHE A 87 -6.84 -7.22 9.97
CA PHE A 87 -5.49 -7.02 10.49
C PHE A 87 -4.42 -7.74 9.68
N SER A 88 -4.78 -8.84 9.01
CA SER A 88 -3.83 -9.54 8.13
C SER A 88 -3.39 -8.71 6.93
N GLY A 89 -4.17 -7.70 6.53
CA GLY A 89 -3.81 -6.82 5.43
C GLY A 89 -2.46 -6.14 5.64
N PHE A 90 -2.24 -5.56 6.82
CA PHE A 90 -0.95 -4.96 7.14
C PHE A 90 0.16 -6.00 7.24
N ALA A 91 -0.13 -7.16 7.81
CA ALA A 91 0.85 -8.24 7.89
C ALA A 91 1.31 -8.68 6.50
N HIS A 92 0.39 -8.74 5.55
CA HIS A 92 0.74 -9.11 4.17
C HIS A 92 1.66 -8.08 3.51
N VAL A 93 1.42 -6.78 3.74
CA VAL A 93 2.29 -5.73 3.23
C VAL A 93 3.68 -5.85 3.86
N ILE A 94 3.75 -6.01 5.16
CA ILE A 94 5.03 -6.15 5.87
C ILE A 94 5.79 -7.37 5.36
N ASN A 95 5.10 -8.49 5.19
CA ASN A 95 5.73 -9.70 4.68
C ASN A 95 6.21 -9.55 3.25
N ALA A 96 5.46 -8.83 2.41
CA ALA A 96 5.89 -8.54 1.05
C ALA A 96 7.18 -7.73 1.05
N MET A 97 7.29 -6.74 1.93
CA MET A 97 8.52 -5.96 2.06
C MET A 97 9.69 -6.82 2.57
N ARG A 98 9.45 -7.66 3.57
CA ARG A 98 10.50 -8.52 4.14
C ARG A 98 11.03 -9.55 3.15
N LYS A 99 10.16 -10.06 2.28
CA LYS A 99 10.55 -11.06 1.27
C LYS A 99 11.10 -10.43 0.01
N CYS A 100 10.97 -9.12 -0.15
CA CYS A 100 11.41 -8.43 -1.34
C CYS A 100 12.94 -8.46 -1.43
N PRO A 101 13.52 -8.93 -2.55
CA PRO A 101 14.98 -9.01 -2.69
C PRO A 101 15.64 -7.67 -3.05
N LYS A 102 14.87 -6.60 -3.11
CA LYS A 102 15.36 -5.27 -3.51
C LYS A 102 15.15 -4.28 -2.38
N PHE A 103 16.00 -3.24 -2.34
CA PHE A 103 15.84 -2.19 -1.35
C PHE A 103 14.54 -1.42 -1.57
N ILE A 104 13.86 -1.14 -0.47
CA ILE A 104 12.65 -0.34 -0.46
C ILE A 104 12.95 0.90 0.36
N ILE A 105 12.77 2.07 -0.27
CA ILE A 105 12.99 3.36 0.37
C ILE A 105 11.64 4.02 0.55
N ALA A 106 11.29 4.36 1.78
CA ALA A 106 10.05 5.08 2.06
C ALA A 106 10.31 6.58 1.94
N ARG A 107 9.55 7.23 1.07
CA ARG A 107 9.58 8.68 0.94
C ARG A 107 8.45 9.25 1.79
N VAL A 108 8.78 9.56 3.04
CA VAL A 108 7.80 10.05 4.02
C VAL A 108 7.66 11.56 3.91
N GLN A 109 6.43 12.02 3.89
CA GLN A 109 6.14 13.45 3.79
C GLN A 109 5.46 13.99 5.05
#